data_97252df21fd5c74e62d70df10a933c0d
#
_entry.id   97252df21fd5c74e62d70df10a933c0d
#
_cell.length_a   1.000
_cell.length_b   1.000
_cell.length_c   1.000
_cell.angle_alpha   90.00
_cell.angle_beta   90.00
_cell.angle_gamma   90.00
#
_symmetry.space_group_name_H-M   'P 1'
#
loop_
_entity.id
_entity.type
_entity.pdbx_description
1 polymer ?
#
loop_
_entity_poly.entity_id
_entity_poly.type
_entity_poly.pdbx_seq_one_letter_code
_entity_poly.pdbx_strand_id
1 'polypeptide(L)'
;MEVQRIPKNIRQIGEIEDWIKVYIEDYVVTYIHRVNVQSRSGKPRWGLLLGKKERTEHSVYLFLSGAMEVTEEETRNSGGWDQIEETIRVRFPGSQIWGWFLCESESQNVSEEWASQMFRKYFDREYQVLYWQREREADFYVSSIRGLERLRGYHIYYERNEEMQEYMTLSTPHYRTEPEPGGETVVDNYRKIM
;
A
#
# COMPACT_ATOMS: atom_id res chain seq x y z
N MET A 1 -22.33 14.96 7.55
CA MET A 1 -21.09 15.60 7.04
C MET A 1 -20.78 14.93 5.72
N GLU A 2 -20.69 15.69 4.65
CA GLU A 2 -20.36 15.12 3.33
C GLU A 2 -18.84 14.95 3.20
N VAL A 3 -18.41 13.92 2.48
CA VAL A 3 -17.00 13.71 2.14
C VAL A 3 -16.55 14.88 1.25
N GLN A 4 -15.47 15.54 1.64
CA GLN A 4 -15.04 16.78 0.99
C GLN A 4 -14.71 16.61 -0.49
N ARG A 5 -14.19 15.46 -0.89
CA ARG A 5 -13.86 15.20 -2.29
C ARG A 5 -13.67 13.71 -2.59
N ILE A 6 -14.64 13.13 -3.28
CA ILE A 6 -14.47 11.82 -3.90
C ILE A 6 -13.71 12.01 -5.22
N PRO A 7 -12.65 11.24 -5.51
CA PRO A 7 -11.95 11.29 -6.80
C PRO A 7 -12.90 11.07 -7.97
N LYS A 8 -12.70 11.80 -9.06
CA LYS A 8 -13.58 11.73 -10.24
C LYS A 8 -13.28 10.56 -11.16
N ASN A 9 -12.01 10.19 -11.25
CA ASN A 9 -11.55 9.10 -12.11
C ASN A 9 -11.26 7.88 -11.25
N ILE A 10 -12.23 6.98 -11.15
CA ILE A 10 -12.17 5.80 -10.29
C ILE A 10 -12.53 4.53 -11.07
N ARG A 11 -11.91 3.43 -10.65
CA ARG A 11 -12.28 2.07 -11.05
C ARG A 11 -12.65 1.27 -9.81
N GLN A 12 -13.85 0.71 -9.80
CA GLN A 12 -14.31 -0.16 -8.73
C GLN A 12 -13.81 -1.58 -8.95
N ILE A 13 -13.31 -2.20 -7.90
CA ILE A 13 -12.94 -3.61 -7.81
C ILE A 13 -13.88 -4.27 -6.82
N GLY A 14 -14.64 -5.27 -7.28
CA GLY A 14 -15.57 -6.00 -6.43
C GLY A 14 -16.79 -5.18 -5.97
N GLU A 15 -17.37 -5.56 -4.84
CA GLU A 15 -18.51 -4.91 -4.20
C GLU A 15 -18.05 -4.07 -3.02
N ILE A 16 -18.52 -2.84 -2.93
CA ILE A 16 -18.08 -1.91 -1.89
C ILE A 16 -18.89 -2.12 -0.61
N GLU A 17 -18.20 -2.21 0.52
CA GLU A 17 -18.83 -2.25 1.84
C GLU A 17 -19.52 -0.92 2.19
N ASP A 18 -20.63 -1.00 2.91
CA ASP A 18 -21.35 0.23 3.31
C ASP A 18 -20.64 0.99 4.40
N TRP A 19 -20.00 0.31 5.33
CA TRP A 19 -19.38 0.90 6.51
C TRP A 19 -17.94 1.42 6.29
N ILE A 20 -17.21 0.87 5.29
CA ILE A 20 -15.85 1.29 4.92
C ILE A 20 -15.69 1.34 3.40
N LYS A 21 -15.14 2.44 2.92
CA LYS A 21 -14.86 2.65 1.49
C LYS A 21 -13.38 2.99 1.34
N VAL A 22 -12.63 2.07 0.73
CA VAL A 22 -11.20 2.23 0.50
C VAL A 22 -10.96 2.73 -0.92
N TYR A 23 -10.23 3.82 -1.03
CA TYR A 23 -9.73 4.40 -2.27
C TYR A 23 -8.21 4.34 -2.22
N ILE A 24 -7.60 3.60 -3.15
CA ILE A 24 -6.15 3.52 -3.30
C ILE A 24 -5.73 4.16 -4.62
N GLU A 25 -4.72 5.00 -4.55
CA GLU A 25 -4.22 5.71 -5.72
C GLU A 25 -3.37 4.79 -6.61
N ASP A 26 -3.46 4.95 -7.92
CA ASP A 26 -2.82 4.09 -8.92
C ASP A 26 -1.29 4.02 -8.78
N TYR A 27 -0.62 5.13 -8.45
CA TYR A 27 0.82 5.12 -8.17
C TYR A 27 1.18 4.28 -6.95
N VAL A 28 0.31 4.23 -5.93
CA VAL A 28 0.50 3.39 -4.75
C VAL A 28 0.41 1.92 -5.13
N VAL A 29 -0.58 1.54 -5.93
CA VAL A 29 -0.72 0.18 -6.48
C VAL A 29 0.52 -0.21 -7.29
N THR A 30 0.98 0.69 -8.16
CA THR A 30 2.18 0.48 -8.98
C THR A 30 3.45 0.29 -8.13
N TYR A 31 3.60 1.10 -7.09
CA TYR A 31 4.72 0.98 -6.16
C TYR A 31 4.72 -0.38 -5.44
N ILE A 32 3.57 -0.78 -4.88
CA ILE A 32 3.44 -2.07 -4.18
C ILE A 32 3.71 -3.24 -5.13
N HIS A 33 3.22 -3.15 -6.37
CA HIS A 33 3.50 -4.17 -7.38
C HIS A 33 5.01 -4.29 -7.66
N ARG A 34 5.75 -3.19 -7.74
CA ARG A 34 7.22 -3.22 -7.88
C ARG A 34 7.89 -3.90 -6.69
N VAL A 35 7.48 -3.56 -5.46
CA VAL A 35 7.98 -4.23 -4.25
C VAL A 35 7.71 -5.72 -4.31
N ASN A 36 6.51 -6.13 -4.76
CA ASN A 36 6.15 -7.53 -4.91
C ASN A 36 7.03 -8.28 -5.92
N VAL A 37 7.29 -7.70 -7.07
CA VAL A 37 8.19 -8.29 -8.08
C VAL A 37 9.60 -8.50 -7.52
N GLN A 38 10.06 -7.61 -6.65
CA GLN A 38 11.36 -7.71 -5.98
C GLN A 38 11.41 -8.75 -4.86
N SER A 39 10.27 -9.14 -4.30
CA SER A 39 10.21 -10.09 -3.18
C SER A 39 10.40 -11.55 -3.58
N ARG A 40 10.55 -11.84 -4.88
CA ARG A 40 10.62 -13.20 -5.44
C ARG A 40 11.78 -14.06 -4.92
N SER A 41 12.82 -13.46 -4.36
CA SER A 41 14.05 -14.15 -3.95
C SER A 41 14.31 -14.14 -2.44
N GLY A 42 13.30 -13.94 -1.59
CA GLY A 42 13.59 -13.81 -0.16
C GLY A 42 12.38 -13.87 0.76
N LYS A 43 12.46 -13.14 1.84
CA LYS A 43 11.36 -12.99 2.81
C LYS A 43 10.25 -12.11 2.24
N PRO A 44 8.99 -12.28 2.72
CA PRO A 44 7.91 -11.36 2.40
C PRO A 44 8.31 -9.91 2.71
N ARG A 45 7.93 -9.01 1.84
CA ARG A 45 8.18 -7.56 2.03
C ARG A 45 6.89 -6.88 2.44
N TRP A 46 7.00 -5.87 3.23
CA TRP A 46 5.87 -5.13 3.75
C TRP A 46 6.17 -3.65 3.94
N GLY A 47 5.16 -2.87 4.16
CA GLY A 47 5.31 -1.45 4.39
C GLY A 47 4.01 -0.78 4.82
N LEU A 48 4.03 0.53 4.89
CA LEU A 48 2.95 1.35 5.38
C LEU A 48 2.08 1.88 4.24
N LEU A 49 0.79 1.98 4.49
CA LEU A 49 -0.18 2.69 3.67
C LEU A 49 -0.49 4.04 4.31
N LEU A 50 -0.31 5.08 3.53
CA LEU A 50 -0.38 6.47 3.97
C LEU A 50 -1.52 7.20 3.27
N GLY A 51 -2.15 8.13 3.98
CA GLY A 51 -3.22 8.90 3.39
C GLY A 51 -4.09 9.64 4.41
N LYS A 52 -5.36 9.75 4.08
CA LYS A 52 -6.34 10.48 4.88
C LYS A 52 -7.57 9.63 5.15
N LYS A 53 -8.18 9.87 6.30
CA LYS A 53 -9.49 9.29 6.67
C LYS A 53 -10.52 10.39 6.75
N GLU A 54 -11.67 10.16 6.16
CA GLU A 54 -12.88 10.97 6.36
C GLU A 54 -14.00 10.09 6.92
N ARG A 55 -14.91 10.66 7.67
CA ARG A 55 -16.02 9.94 8.29
C ARG A 55 -17.32 10.67 8.05
N THR A 56 -18.34 9.92 7.68
CA THR A 56 -19.74 10.35 7.68
C THR A 56 -20.49 9.66 8.83
N GLU A 57 -21.79 9.87 8.95
CA GLU A 57 -22.61 9.16 9.94
C GLU A 57 -22.63 7.64 9.75
N HIS A 58 -22.49 7.17 8.51
CA HIS A 58 -22.70 5.76 8.14
C HIS A 58 -21.46 5.07 7.63
N SER A 59 -20.45 5.81 7.18
CA SER A 59 -19.29 5.23 6.48
C SER A 59 -17.99 5.91 6.83
N VAL A 60 -16.92 5.14 6.79
CA VAL A 60 -15.55 5.64 6.81
C VAL A 60 -14.98 5.57 5.40
N TYR A 61 -14.25 6.60 5.01
CA TYR A 61 -13.56 6.72 3.73
C TYR A 61 -12.07 6.78 3.99
N LEU A 62 -11.32 5.87 3.41
CA LEU A 62 -9.87 5.88 3.42
C LEU A 62 -9.36 6.27 2.03
N PHE A 63 -8.55 7.31 1.96
CA PHE A 63 -7.89 7.75 0.74
C PHE A 63 -6.39 7.48 0.88
N LEU A 64 -5.93 6.40 0.29
CA LEU A 64 -4.54 5.92 0.38
C LEU A 64 -3.74 6.45 -0.80
N SER A 65 -3.00 7.53 -0.58
CA SER A 65 -2.23 8.25 -1.59
C SER A 65 -0.72 8.07 -1.47
N GLY A 66 -0.25 7.30 -0.49
CA GLY A 66 1.16 7.01 -0.29
C GLY A 66 1.40 5.59 0.21
N ALA A 67 2.57 5.08 -0.10
CA ALA A 67 3.07 3.83 0.46
C ALA A 67 4.58 3.91 0.68
N MET A 68 5.06 3.25 1.70
CA MET A 68 6.47 3.23 2.05
C MET A 68 6.84 1.84 2.57
N GLU A 69 7.82 1.21 1.93
CA GLU A 69 8.36 -0.05 2.43
C GLU A 69 9.11 0.17 3.75
N VAL A 70 8.97 -0.79 4.65
CA VAL A 70 9.63 -0.81 5.96
C VAL A 70 10.24 -2.17 6.20
N THR A 71 11.43 -2.21 6.77
CA THR A 71 12.11 -3.45 7.15
C THR A 71 11.88 -3.78 8.62
N GLU A 72 11.98 -5.08 8.97
CA GLU A 72 11.94 -5.48 10.37
C GLU A 72 13.08 -4.83 11.19
N GLU A 73 14.24 -4.63 10.59
CA GLU A 73 15.37 -4.00 11.24
C GLU A 73 15.05 -2.55 11.64
N GLU A 74 14.44 -1.78 10.73
CA GLU A 74 14.00 -0.41 11.03
C GLU A 74 13.01 -0.37 12.20
N THR A 75 12.07 -1.31 12.26
CA THR A 75 11.06 -1.35 13.33
C THR A 75 11.58 -1.86 14.67
N ARG A 76 12.67 -2.60 14.69
CA ARG A 76 13.29 -3.13 15.92
C ARG A 76 14.30 -2.17 16.54
N ASN A 77 14.92 -1.32 15.73
CA ASN A 77 15.92 -0.38 16.21
C ASN A 77 15.31 0.69 17.11
N SER A 78 16.02 1.05 18.17
CA SER A 78 15.65 2.18 19.01
C SER A 78 15.59 3.47 18.16
N GLY A 79 14.45 4.16 18.19
CA GLY A 79 14.22 5.34 17.36
C GLY A 79 13.89 5.06 15.89
N GLY A 80 13.73 3.80 15.49
CA GLY A 80 13.37 3.45 14.11
C GLY A 80 12.00 3.99 13.70
N TRP A 81 11.02 3.89 14.58
CA TRP A 81 9.70 4.47 14.35
C TRP A 81 9.72 5.99 14.26
N ASP A 82 10.55 6.67 15.05
CA ASP A 82 10.70 8.13 14.97
C ASP A 82 11.28 8.53 13.60
N GLN A 83 12.21 7.76 13.05
CA GLN A 83 12.75 7.97 11.70
C GLN A 83 11.72 7.71 10.60
N ILE A 84 10.89 6.68 10.77
CA ILE A 84 9.78 6.37 9.87
C ILE A 84 8.78 7.54 9.87
N GLU A 85 8.36 8.00 11.04
CA GLU A 85 7.42 9.14 11.18
C GLU A 85 8.01 10.43 10.60
N GLU A 86 9.29 10.68 10.80
CA GLU A 86 9.97 11.84 10.20
C GLU A 86 10.00 11.73 8.67
N THR A 87 10.25 10.56 8.12
CA THR A 87 10.21 10.32 6.67
C THR A 87 8.80 10.58 6.12
N ILE A 88 7.78 10.11 6.81
CA ILE A 88 6.37 10.35 6.43
C ILE A 88 6.08 11.85 6.44
N ARG A 89 6.47 12.54 7.50
CA ARG A 89 6.25 13.99 7.64
C ARG A 89 6.87 14.80 6.50
N VAL A 90 8.08 14.41 6.08
CA VAL A 90 8.83 15.11 5.03
C VAL A 90 8.35 14.75 3.63
N ARG A 91 8.12 13.46 3.36
CA ARG A 91 7.83 12.95 2.02
C ARG A 91 6.33 12.90 1.69
N PHE A 92 5.49 12.77 2.68
CA PHE A 92 4.04 12.67 2.56
C PHE A 92 3.32 13.65 3.49
N PRO A 93 3.53 14.96 3.30
CA PRO A 93 3.02 15.97 4.21
C PRO A 93 1.50 15.89 4.35
N GLY A 94 1.01 15.89 5.60
CA GLY A 94 -0.43 15.79 5.90
C GLY A 94 -1.02 14.38 5.80
N SER A 95 -0.23 13.37 5.47
CA SER A 95 -0.66 11.97 5.50
C SER A 95 -0.44 11.33 6.86
N GLN A 96 -1.26 10.34 7.18
CA GLN A 96 -1.15 9.48 8.35
C GLN A 96 -1.13 8.02 7.94
N ILE A 97 -0.69 7.14 8.85
CA ILE A 97 -0.70 5.69 8.63
C ILE A 97 -2.12 5.17 8.80
N TRP A 98 -2.72 4.64 7.72
CA TRP A 98 -4.05 4.02 7.73
C TRP A 98 -4.04 2.54 7.43
N GLY A 99 -2.88 1.95 7.39
CA GLY A 99 -2.73 0.52 7.20
C GLY A 99 -1.34 0.15 6.77
N TRP A 100 -1.25 -1.04 6.22
CA TRP A 100 -0.02 -1.62 5.73
C TRP A 100 -0.27 -2.46 4.48
N PHE A 101 0.80 -2.74 3.75
CA PHE A 101 0.76 -3.67 2.65
C PHE A 101 1.72 -4.83 2.89
N LEU A 102 1.38 -5.98 2.36
CA LEU A 102 2.17 -7.19 2.39
C LEU A 102 2.34 -7.73 0.97
N CYS A 103 3.57 -7.98 0.59
CA CYS A 103 3.92 -8.59 -0.69
C CYS A 103 4.39 -10.02 -0.48
N GLU A 104 3.71 -10.95 -1.13
CA GLU A 104 3.98 -12.37 -1.06
C GLU A 104 4.17 -12.96 -2.46
N SER A 105 5.29 -13.62 -2.71
CA SER A 105 5.50 -14.41 -3.91
C SER A 105 5.00 -15.85 -3.71
N GLU A 106 4.74 -16.58 -4.80
CA GLU A 106 4.28 -17.99 -4.77
C GLU A 106 5.16 -18.92 -3.91
N SER A 107 6.44 -18.60 -3.80
CA SER A 107 7.40 -19.41 -3.03
C SER A 107 7.38 -19.15 -1.52
N GLN A 108 6.67 -18.14 -1.03
CA GLN A 108 6.80 -17.68 0.35
C GLN A 108 5.71 -18.21 1.29
N ASN A 109 4.51 -18.40 0.83
CA ASN A 109 3.37 -18.96 1.55
C ASN A 109 3.19 -18.38 2.98
N VAL A 110 2.94 -17.07 3.05
CA VAL A 110 2.70 -16.37 4.33
C VAL A 110 1.39 -16.82 4.96
N SER A 111 1.41 -17.17 6.23
CA SER A 111 0.20 -17.57 6.93
C SER A 111 -0.66 -16.36 7.32
N GLU A 112 -1.98 -16.54 7.28
CA GLU A 112 -2.92 -15.53 7.77
C GLU A 112 -2.74 -15.22 9.26
N GLU A 113 -2.29 -16.21 10.03
CA GLU A 113 -2.01 -16.04 11.46
C GLU A 113 -0.84 -15.07 11.67
N TRP A 114 0.25 -15.21 10.92
CA TRP A 114 1.38 -14.28 10.97
C TRP A 114 0.94 -12.86 10.57
N ALA A 115 0.19 -12.72 9.49
CA ALA A 115 -0.32 -11.43 9.06
C ALA A 115 -1.27 -10.80 10.09
N SER A 116 -2.11 -11.62 10.75
CA SER A 116 -2.98 -11.18 11.83
C SER A 116 -2.20 -10.73 13.08
N GLN A 117 -1.11 -11.41 13.42
CA GLN A 117 -0.22 -11.01 14.52
C GLN A 117 0.49 -9.69 14.22
N MET A 118 1.01 -9.52 13.00
CA MET A 118 1.61 -8.26 12.54
C MET A 118 0.60 -7.11 12.60
N PHE A 119 -0.63 -7.36 12.15
CA PHE A 119 -1.70 -6.38 12.19
C PHE A 119 -1.97 -5.91 13.63
N ARG A 120 -2.15 -6.83 14.55
CA ARG A 120 -2.39 -6.51 15.97
C ARG A 120 -1.20 -5.82 16.65
N LYS A 121 0.01 -6.17 16.26
CA LYS A 121 1.23 -5.61 16.87
C LYS A 121 1.47 -4.15 16.49
N TYR A 122 1.24 -3.78 15.23
CA TYR A 122 1.64 -2.47 14.70
C TYR A 122 0.46 -1.61 14.24
N PHE A 123 -0.70 -2.20 13.96
CA PHE A 123 -1.82 -1.56 13.30
C PHE A 123 -3.14 -1.82 14.05
N ASP A 124 -3.17 -1.51 15.34
CA ASP A 124 -4.29 -1.78 16.25
C ASP A 124 -5.35 -0.67 16.29
N ARG A 125 -5.18 0.39 15.48
CA ARG A 125 -6.14 1.47 15.41
C ARG A 125 -7.35 1.08 14.58
N GLU A 126 -8.50 1.58 14.98
CA GLU A 126 -9.76 1.39 14.27
C GLU A 126 -9.68 1.88 12.81
N TYR A 127 -10.25 1.12 11.90
CA TYR A 127 -10.29 1.37 10.44
C TYR A 127 -8.95 1.27 9.71
N GLN A 128 -7.92 0.73 10.31
CA GLN A 128 -6.70 0.40 9.56
C GLN A 128 -6.93 -0.83 8.70
N VAL A 129 -6.26 -0.89 7.56
CA VAL A 129 -6.43 -1.94 6.56
C VAL A 129 -5.10 -2.59 6.18
N LEU A 130 -5.16 -3.83 5.73
CA LEU A 130 -4.06 -4.53 5.08
C LEU A 130 -4.36 -4.66 3.59
N TYR A 131 -3.46 -4.20 2.73
CA TYR A 131 -3.44 -4.52 1.31
C TYR A 131 -2.48 -5.68 1.08
N TRP A 132 -3.02 -6.86 0.78
CA TRP A 132 -2.21 -8.07 0.58
C TRP A 132 -2.06 -8.34 -0.91
N GLN A 133 -0.86 -8.07 -1.43
CA GLN A 133 -0.47 -8.35 -2.81
C GLN A 133 0.14 -9.74 -2.87
N ARG A 134 -0.58 -10.67 -3.44
CA ARG A 134 -0.08 -11.96 -3.91
C ARG A 134 0.31 -11.82 -5.38
N GLU A 135 0.91 -12.84 -5.97
CA GLU A 135 1.52 -12.74 -7.30
C GLU A 135 0.65 -12.01 -8.34
N ARG A 136 -0.62 -12.36 -8.46
CA ARG A 136 -1.56 -11.77 -9.43
C ARG A 136 -2.80 -11.15 -8.82
N GLU A 137 -2.99 -11.33 -7.54
CA GLU A 137 -4.20 -10.90 -6.83
C GLU A 137 -3.84 -9.98 -5.68
N ALA A 138 -4.65 -8.98 -5.47
CA ALA A 138 -4.52 -8.09 -4.33
C ALA A 138 -5.89 -7.79 -3.75
N ASP A 139 -6.00 -7.89 -2.45
CA ASP A 139 -7.22 -7.65 -1.70
C ASP A 139 -6.95 -6.84 -0.45
N PHE A 140 -7.97 -6.14 0.01
CA PHE A 140 -7.95 -5.49 1.32
C PHE A 140 -8.54 -6.38 2.40
N TYR A 141 -7.95 -6.30 3.58
CA TYR A 141 -8.39 -6.98 4.79
C TYR A 141 -8.49 -6.01 5.94
N VAL A 142 -9.39 -6.29 6.86
CA VAL A 142 -9.49 -5.64 8.16
C VAL A 142 -9.25 -6.64 9.27
N SER A 143 -8.76 -6.19 10.42
CA SER A 143 -8.61 -7.04 11.59
C SER A 143 -9.92 -7.08 12.38
N SER A 144 -10.37 -8.27 12.71
CA SER A 144 -11.52 -8.52 13.57
C SER A 144 -11.16 -9.45 14.72
N ILE A 145 -12.10 -9.69 15.63
CA ILE A 145 -11.95 -10.67 16.70
C ILE A 145 -11.79 -12.11 16.19
N ARG A 146 -12.20 -12.36 14.94
CA ARG A 146 -12.10 -13.66 14.27
C ARG A 146 -10.81 -13.85 13.46
N GLY A 147 -9.99 -12.80 13.35
CA GLY A 147 -8.80 -12.76 12.52
C GLY A 147 -8.92 -11.74 11.41
N LEU A 148 -8.33 -12.03 10.25
CA LEU A 148 -8.42 -11.16 9.08
C LEU A 148 -9.73 -11.43 8.32
N GLU A 149 -10.45 -10.36 8.03
CA GLU A 149 -11.66 -10.38 7.20
C GLU A 149 -11.40 -9.63 5.90
N ARG A 150 -11.58 -10.30 4.77
CA ARG A 150 -11.43 -9.72 3.44
C ARG A 150 -12.57 -8.74 3.17
N LEU A 151 -12.24 -7.54 2.71
CA LEU A 151 -13.22 -6.61 2.14
C LEU A 151 -13.68 -7.12 0.78
N ARG A 152 -14.97 -6.97 0.47
CA ARG A 152 -15.54 -7.41 -0.81
C ARG A 152 -15.08 -6.58 -1.99
N GLY A 153 -14.63 -5.35 -1.75
CA GLY A 153 -14.16 -4.50 -2.83
C GLY A 153 -13.54 -3.19 -2.35
N TYR A 154 -12.99 -2.47 -3.29
CA TYR A 154 -12.33 -1.18 -3.11
C TYR A 154 -12.33 -0.39 -4.43
N HIS A 155 -11.85 0.86 -4.37
CA HIS A 155 -11.68 1.70 -5.55
C HIS A 155 -10.20 1.98 -5.81
N ILE A 156 -9.79 1.92 -7.07
CA ILE A 156 -8.54 2.50 -7.55
C ILE A 156 -8.89 3.84 -8.17
N TYR A 157 -8.16 4.90 -7.83
CA TYR A 157 -8.35 6.21 -8.41
C TYR A 157 -7.08 6.74 -9.06
N TYR A 158 -7.27 7.63 -10.02
CA TYR A 158 -6.22 8.16 -10.88
C TYR A 158 -6.18 9.67 -10.71
N GLU A 159 -5.19 10.15 -9.97
CA GLU A 159 -4.91 11.57 -9.78
C GLU A 159 -3.41 11.80 -9.92
N ARG A 160 -3.04 13.05 -10.24
CA ARG A 160 -1.64 13.43 -10.22
C ARG A 160 -1.13 13.43 -8.77
N ASN A 161 -0.09 12.66 -8.52
CA ASN A 161 0.50 12.48 -7.19
C ASN A 161 2.02 12.66 -7.27
N GLU A 162 2.44 13.92 -7.13
CA GLU A 162 3.87 14.29 -7.26
C GLU A 162 4.70 13.71 -6.11
N GLU A 163 4.17 13.68 -4.88
CA GLU A 163 4.87 13.14 -3.72
C GLU A 163 5.18 11.65 -3.90
N MET A 164 4.20 10.89 -4.35
CA MET A 164 4.41 9.45 -4.57
C MET A 164 5.32 9.18 -5.75
N GLN A 165 5.21 9.97 -6.84
CA GLN A 165 6.13 9.87 -8.00
C GLN A 165 7.57 10.15 -7.58
N GLU A 166 7.81 11.22 -6.82
CA GLU A 166 9.13 11.57 -6.31
C GLU A 166 9.67 10.47 -5.39
N TYR A 167 8.85 9.99 -4.46
CA TYR A 167 9.23 8.90 -3.55
C TYR A 167 9.61 7.63 -4.32
N MET A 168 8.82 7.24 -5.33
CA MET A 168 9.12 6.08 -6.17
C MET A 168 10.45 6.23 -6.91
N THR A 169 10.78 7.42 -7.35
CA THR A 169 12.05 7.71 -8.03
C THR A 169 13.24 7.62 -7.09
N LEU A 170 13.09 8.13 -5.86
CA LEU A 170 14.15 8.13 -4.86
C LEU A 170 14.36 6.77 -4.20
N SER A 171 13.29 6.00 -4.01
CA SER A 171 13.33 4.67 -3.38
C SER A 171 13.80 3.55 -4.32
N THR A 172 14.15 3.88 -5.57
CA THR A 172 14.65 2.92 -6.56
C THR A 172 16.18 2.99 -6.82
N PRO A 173 17.08 3.29 -5.85
CA PRO A 173 18.52 3.34 -6.13
C PRO A 173 19.13 1.97 -6.44
N HIS A 174 18.47 0.87 -6.17
CA HIS A 174 18.97 -0.48 -6.36
C HIS A 174 18.55 -1.14 -7.68
N TYR A 175 17.80 -0.45 -8.55
CA TYR A 175 17.40 -0.93 -9.86
C TYR A 175 18.21 -0.32 -11.01
N ARG A 176 19.48 -0.06 -10.80
CA ARG A 176 20.44 -0.08 -11.92
C ARG A 176 20.95 -1.52 -12.08
N THR A 177 20.10 -2.43 -12.50
CA THR A 177 20.57 -3.51 -13.34
C THR A 177 21.09 -2.83 -14.59
N GLU A 178 22.35 -3.03 -14.89
CA GLU A 178 22.91 -2.66 -16.17
C GLU A 178 21.94 -3.16 -17.25
N PRO A 179 21.56 -2.33 -18.23
CA PRO A 179 20.66 -2.78 -19.28
C PRO A 179 21.32 -3.96 -19.96
N GLU A 180 20.64 -5.11 -19.95
CA GLU A 180 21.03 -6.17 -20.85
C GLU A 180 21.06 -5.57 -22.26
N PRO A 181 22.13 -5.79 -23.05
CA PRO A 181 22.22 -5.23 -24.38
C PRO A 181 21.09 -5.81 -25.23
N GLY A 182 20.04 -5.02 -25.46
CA GLY A 182 18.88 -5.38 -26.29
C GLY A 182 17.52 -5.45 -25.61
N GLY A 183 17.39 -5.17 -24.29
CA GLY A 183 16.10 -5.13 -23.60
C GLY A 183 15.45 -3.73 -23.64
N GLU A 184 14.21 -3.65 -24.11
CA GLU A 184 13.38 -2.44 -23.92
C GLU A 184 13.24 -2.15 -22.43
N THR A 185 13.44 -0.92 -22.01
CA THR A 185 13.31 -0.55 -20.59
C THR A 185 11.84 -0.65 -20.15
N VAL A 186 11.63 -1.02 -18.89
CA VAL A 186 10.28 -1.15 -18.29
C VAL A 186 9.44 0.13 -18.50
N VAL A 187 10.07 1.29 -18.59
CA VAL A 187 9.42 2.59 -18.86
C VAL A 187 8.80 2.63 -20.26
N ASP A 188 9.41 2.00 -21.25
CA ASP A 188 8.89 1.98 -22.62
C ASP A 188 7.68 1.05 -22.79
N ASN A 189 7.59 0.01 -21.96
CA ASN A 189 6.42 -0.87 -21.93
C ASN A 189 5.17 -0.21 -21.32
N TYR A 190 5.33 0.70 -20.36
CA TYR A 190 4.18 1.44 -19.79
C TYR A 190 3.63 2.49 -20.74
N ARG A 191 4.45 3.05 -21.64
CA ARG A 191 3.98 4.02 -22.67
C ARG A 191 3.19 3.36 -23.81
N LYS A 192 3.37 2.05 -24.03
CA LYS A 192 2.64 1.30 -25.08
C LYS A 192 1.28 0.79 -24.64
N ILE A 193 0.96 0.85 -23.33
CA ILE A 193 -0.30 0.34 -22.74
C ILE A 193 -1.30 1.48 -22.45
N MET A 194 -0.84 2.73 -22.57
CA MET A 194 -1.70 3.93 -22.56
C MET A 194 -1.86 4.46 -23.97
#